data_cf7c17fa79af01342fe5a23f829b95cc
#
_entry.id   cf7c17fa79af01342fe5a23f829b95cc
#
_cell.length_a   1.000
_cell.length_b   1.000
_cell.length_c   1.000
_cell.angle_alpha   90.00
_cell.angle_beta   90.00
_cell.angle_gamma   90.00
#
_symmetry.space_group_name_H-M   'P 1'
#
loop_
_entity.id
_entity.type
_entity.pdbx_description
1 polymer ?
#
loop_
_entity_poly.entity_id
_entity_poly.type
_entity_poly.pdbx_seq_one_letter_code
_entity_poly.pdbx_strand_id
1 'polypeptide(L)'
;MHFLCGSDALGEAQSRGFHVQDFDGQAIDLLLVRRHGIVYAYRNRCPHRGVTLEWQPDRFLDDSASLIQCARHGALFLMESGECVAGPCAGDSLIALNCREDSQGIWLDGSEIE
;
A
#
# COMPACT_ATOMS: atom_id res chain seq x y z
N MET A 1 2.41 13.26 11.99
CA MET A 1 2.24 12.79 10.60
C MET A 1 3.58 12.65 9.92
N HIS A 2 3.73 11.64 9.08
CA HIS A 2 4.95 11.43 8.31
C HIS A 2 4.73 11.85 6.87
N PHE A 3 5.55 12.76 6.38
CA PHE A 3 5.55 13.11 4.96
C PHE A 3 6.15 11.96 4.15
N LEU A 4 5.43 11.51 3.13
CA LEU A 4 5.88 10.40 2.29
C LEU A 4 6.45 10.89 0.97
N CYS A 5 5.71 11.67 0.22
CA CYS A 5 6.17 12.18 -1.08
C CYS A 5 5.25 13.29 -1.57
N GLY A 6 5.72 14.03 -2.57
CA GLY A 6 4.86 14.97 -3.28
C GLY A 6 3.78 14.24 -4.06
N SER A 7 2.65 14.91 -4.31
CA SER A 7 1.54 14.31 -5.05
C SER A 7 1.95 13.87 -6.45
N ASP A 8 2.89 14.57 -7.07
CA ASP A 8 3.37 14.24 -8.42
C ASP A 8 4.18 12.94 -8.47
N ALA A 9 4.63 12.44 -7.34
CA ALA A 9 5.41 11.20 -7.29
C ALA A 9 4.55 9.96 -7.44
N LEU A 10 3.23 10.08 -7.37
CA LEU A 10 2.30 8.97 -7.49
C LEU A 10 1.15 9.34 -8.41
N GLY A 11 1.21 8.88 -9.65
CA GLY A 11 0.18 9.11 -10.63
C GLY A 11 -0.97 8.12 -10.53
N GLU A 12 -1.98 8.34 -11.38
CA GLU A 12 -3.15 7.45 -11.47
C GLU A 12 -2.71 6.03 -11.84
N ALA A 13 -3.29 5.02 -11.18
CA ALA A 13 -2.99 3.61 -11.38
C ALA A 13 -1.50 3.31 -11.21
N GLN A 14 -0.85 3.99 -10.28
CA GLN A 14 0.55 3.74 -9.91
C GLN A 14 0.65 3.30 -8.46
N SER A 15 1.77 2.67 -8.14
CA SER A 15 2.08 2.24 -6.79
C SER A 15 3.49 2.65 -6.41
N ARG A 16 3.73 2.80 -5.10
CA ARG A 16 5.05 3.14 -4.59
C ARG A 16 5.22 2.60 -3.18
N GLY A 17 6.37 2.00 -2.90
CA GLY A 17 6.69 1.47 -1.58
C GLY A 17 7.47 2.47 -0.75
N PHE A 18 7.28 2.39 0.57
CA PHE A 18 7.98 3.22 1.54
C PHE A 18 8.40 2.39 2.73
N HIS A 19 9.50 2.80 3.34
CA HIS A 19 10.00 2.24 4.57
C HIS A 19 10.15 3.40 5.56
N VAL A 20 9.34 3.39 6.61
CA VAL A 20 9.33 4.48 7.60
C VAL A 20 9.47 3.91 8.99
N GLN A 21 9.80 4.76 9.97
CA GLN A 21 9.81 4.39 11.38
C GLN A 21 8.67 5.09 12.09
N ASP A 22 8.01 4.36 13.00
CA ASP A 22 6.99 4.94 13.86
C ASP A 22 7.63 5.72 15.03
N PHE A 23 6.80 6.22 15.94
CA PHE A 23 7.27 6.98 17.09
C PHE A 23 8.16 6.17 18.04
N ASP A 24 7.98 4.86 18.05
CA ASP A 24 8.78 3.95 18.90
C ASP A 24 10.05 3.47 18.20
N GLY A 25 10.30 3.94 16.98
CA GLY A 25 11.46 3.54 16.21
C GLY A 25 11.31 2.22 15.46
N GLN A 26 10.11 1.64 15.45
CA GLN A 26 9.86 0.41 14.70
C GLN A 26 9.70 0.70 13.22
N ALA A 27 10.35 -0.11 12.40
CA ALA A 27 10.27 0.02 10.95
C ALA A 27 8.93 -0.51 10.45
N ILE A 28 8.32 0.24 9.54
CA ILE A 28 7.06 -0.13 8.89
C ILE A 28 7.25 -0.02 7.40
N ASP A 29 7.01 -1.12 6.70
CA ASP A 29 6.97 -1.12 5.25
C ASP A 29 5.52 -0.90 4.81
N LEU A 30 5.32 0.06 3.93
CA LEU A 30 3.99 0.37 3.42
C LEU A 30 4.03 0.64 1.93
N LEU A 31 2.86 0.61 1.32
CA LEU A 31 2.71 0.96 -0.07
C LEU A 31 1.59 1.98 -0.23
N LEU A 32 1.72 2.80 -1.25
CA LEU A 32 0.67 3.72 -1.68
C LEU A 32 0.21 3.32 -3.07
N VAL A 33 -1.08 3.43 -3.30
CA VAL A 33 -1.67 3.29 -4.64
C VAL A 33 -2.63 4.45 -4.86
N ARG A 34 -2.77 4.88 -6.12
CA ARG A 34 -3.74 5.90 -6.49
C ARG A 34 -4.75 5.30 -7.46
N ARG A 35 -6.03 5.46 -7.14
CA ARG A 35 -7.12 5.02 -8.00
C ARG A 35 -8.24 6.04 -7.97
N HIS A 36 -8.68 6.45 -9.15
CA HIS A 36 -9.72 7.48 -9.32
C HIS A 36 -9.37 8.77 -8.56
N GLY A 37 -8.08 9.14 -8.60
CA GLY A 37 -7.59 10.36 -7.96
C GLY A 37 -7.38 10.25 -6.46
N ILE A 38 -7.73 9.13 -5.83
CA ILE A 38 -7.64 8.96 -4.38
C ILE A 38 -6.45 8.06 -4.05
N VAL A 39 -5.68 8.47 -3.02
CA VAL A 39 -4.53 7.71 -2.54
C VAL A 39 -4.98 6.79 -1.41
N TYR A 40 -4.54 5.53 -1.48
CA TYR A 40 -4.77 4.54 -0.44
C TYR A 40 -3.43 4.01 0.06
N ALA A 41 -3.32 3.78 1.36
CA ALA A 41 -2.10 3.28 1.99
C ALA A 41 -2.38 1.95 2.68
N TYR A 42 -1.45 1.02 2.52
CA TYR A 42 -1.55 -0.30 3.16
C TYR A 42 -0.18 -0.72 3.65
N ARG A 43 -0.14 -1.56 4.67
CA ARG A 43 1.10 -2.22 5.05
C ARG A 43 1.55 -3.14 3.93
N ASN A 44 2.85 -3.11 3.64
CA ASN A 44 3.46 -3.98 2.63
C ASN A 44 3.68 -5.37 3.24
N ARG A 45 2.59 -6.09 3.44
CA ARG A 45 2.62 -7.39 4.07
C ARG A 45 1.46 -8.24 3.58
N CYS A 46 1.79 -9.40 3.02
CA CYS A 46 0.77 -10.35 2.57
C CYS A 46 0.10 -11.00 3.79
N PRO A 47 -1.23 -10.92 3.93
CA PRO A 47 -1.90 -11.49 5.09
C PRO A 47 -1.76 -13.01 5.18
N HIS A 48 -1.50 -13.68 4.06
CA HIS A 48 -1.33 -15.15 4.05
C HIS A 48 -0.01 -15.57 4.67
N ARG A 49 1.10 -14.89 4.36
CA ARG A 49 2.44 -15.32 4.75
C ARG A 49 3.23 -14.28 5.53
N GLY A 50 2.76 -13.06 5.62
CA GLY A 50 3.48 -12.00 6.30
C GLY A 50 4.74 -11.53 5.58
N VAL A 51 4.88 -11.87 4.29
CA VAL A 51 6.00 -11.41 3.45
C VAL A 51 5.61 -10.14 2.72
N THR A 52 6.63 -9.42 2.21
CA THR A 52 6.36 -8.23 1.41
C THR A 52 5.69 -8.61 0.09
N LEU A 53 4.86 -7.69 -0.44
CA LEU A 53 4.05 -7.95 -1.62
C LEU A 53 4.82 -7.76 -2.92
N GLU A 54 5.75 -6.82 -2.94
CA GLU A 54 6.42 -6.41 -4.17
C GLU A 54 7.36 -7.47 -4.72
N TRP A 55 7.39 -7.58 -6.04
CA TRP A 55 8.33 -8.44 -6.75
C TRP A 55 9.50 -7.66 -7.35
N GLN A 56 9.36 -6.34 -7.44
CA GLN A 56 10.40 -5.37 -7.75
C GLN A 56 10.10 -4.11 -6.98
N PRO A 57 11.08 -3.25 -6.71
CA PRO A 57 10.83 -2.00 -6.01
C PRO A 57 9.67 -1.23 -6.65
N ASP A 58 8.72 -0.80 -5.82
CA ASP A 58 7.53 -0.04 -6.21
C ASP A 58 6.55 -0.77 -7.14
N ARG A 59 6.70 -2.07 -7.31
CA ARG A 59 5.85 -2.87 -8.20
C ARG A 59 4.86 -3.69 -7.39
N PHE A 60 3.68 -3.13 -7.13
CA PHE A 60 2.64 -3.74 -6.32
C PHE A 60 1.36 -4.06 -7.10
N LEU A 61 1.30 -3.71 -8.38
CA LEU A 61 0.07 -3.83 -9.16
C LEU A 61 0.15 -4.99 -10.14
N ASP A 62 -1.01 -5.55 -10.47
CA ASP A 62 -1.11 -6.57 -11.50
C ASP A 62 -0.91 -5.93 -12.89
N ASP A 63 -0.90 -6.76 -13.94
CA ASP A 63 -0.64 -6.30 -15.30
C ASP A 63 -1.67 -5.27 -15.78
N SER A 64 -2.90 -5.35 -15.28
CA SER A 64 -3.95 -4.39 -15.65
C SER A 64 -3.84 -3.08 -14.87
N ALA A 65 -2.99 -3.02 -13.85
CA ALA A 65 -2.86 -1.89 -12.92
C ALA A 65 -4.18 -1.55 -12.22
N SER A 66 -5.04 -2.55 -12.04
CA SER A 66 -6.35 -2.41 -11.40
C SER A 66 -6.40 -3.00 -10.00
N LEU A 67 -5.48 -3.93 -9.68
CA LEU A 67 -5.46 -4.65 -8.42
C LEU A 67 -4.05 -4.66 -7.85
N ILE A 68 -3.96 -4.73 -6.52
CA ILE A 68 -2.69 -4.97 -5.85
C ILE A 68 -2.41 -6.46 -5.91
N GLN A 69 -1.19 -6.83 -6.28
CA GLN A 69 -0.81 -8.23 -6.44
C GLN A 69 0.33 -8.61 -5.51
N CYS A 70 0.17 -9.76 -4.84
CA CYS A 70 1.27 -10.39 -4.11
C CYS A 70 2.10 -11.20 -5.11
N ALA A 71 3.37 -10.84 -5.25
CA ALA A 71 4.24 -11.44 -6.25
C ALA A 71 4.49 -12.94 -6.02
N ARG A 72 4.48 -13.38 -4.77
CA ARG A 72 4.85 -14.77 -4.45
C ARG A 72 3.74 -15.76 -4.68
N HIS A 73 2.48 -15.37 -4.45
CA HIS A 73 1.35 -16.30 -4.44
C HIS A 73 0.23 -15.89 -5.36
N GLY A 74 0.39 -14.78 -6.08
CA GLY A 74 -0.61 -14.31 -7.02
C GLY A 74 -1.91 -13.81 -6.39
N ALA A 75 -1.92 -13.59 -5.08
CA ALA A 75 -3.10 -13.04 -4.44
C ALA A 75 -3.38 -11.63 -4.96
N LEU A 76 -4.65 -11.31 -5.19
CA LEU A 76 -5.06 -10.03 -5.74
C LEU A 76 -5.98 -9.32 -4.75
N PHE A 77 -5.75 -8.02 -4.58
CA PHE A 77 -6.45 -7.20 -3.59
C PHE A 77 -7.03 -5.96 -4.26
N LEU A 78 -8.21 -5.55 -3.79
CA LEU A 78 -8.81 -4.30 -4.25
C LEU A 78 -7.99 -3.12 -3.72
N MET A 79 -7.79 -2.11 -4.58
CA MET A 79 -7.05 -0.90 -4.17
C MET A 79 -7.82 -0.08 -3.16
N GLU A 80 -9.15 -0.06 -3.25
CA GLU A 80 -10.00 0.80 -2.43
C GLU A 80 -10.23 0.26 -1.02
N SER A 81 -10.14 -1.03 -0.81
CA SER A 81 -10.44 -1.65 0.47
C SER A 81 -9.33 -2.55 1.01
N GLY A 82 -8.42 -3.01 0.13
CA GLY A 82 -7.41 -3.98 0.51
C GLY A 82 -7.93 -5.41 0.61
N GLU A 83 -9.20 -5.64 0.27
CA GLU A 83 -9.80 -6.98 0.35
C GLU A 83 -9.21 -7.92 -0.69
N CYS A 84 -8.83 -9.11 -0.27
CA CYS A 84 -8.33 -10.14 -1.18
C CYS A 84 -9.49 -10.73 -1.96
N VAL A 85 -9.42 -10.66 -3.29
CA VAL A 85 -10.48 -11.14 -4.18
C VAL A 85 -10.08 -12.38 -4.95
N ALA A 86 -8.81 -12.77 -4.90
CA ALA A 86 -8.35 -13.97 -5.59
C ALA A 86 -7.06 -14.47 -4.93
N GLY A 87 -6.82 -15.77 -5.03
CA GLY A 87 -5.62 -16.40 -4.51
C GLY A 87 -5.80 -16.97 -3.12
N PRO A 88 -4.70 -17.40 -2.48
CA PRO A 88 -4.77 -18.12 -1.20
C PRO A 88 -5.22 -17.26 -0.02
N CYS A 89 -5.25 -15.94 -0.18
CA CYS A 89 -5.67 -15.01 0.87
C CYS A 89 -7.15 -14.63 0.78
N ALA A 90 -7.94 -15.27 -0.07
CA ALA A 90 -9.35 -14.93 -0.23
C ALA A 90 -10.06 -15.00 1.13
N GLY A 91 -10.75 -13.90 1.48
CA GLY A 91 -11.36 -13.74 2.80
C GLY A 91 -10.55 -12.90 3.76
N ASP A 92 -9.27 -12.65 3.48
CA ASP A 92 -8.44 -11.75 4.25
C ASP A 92 -8.31 -10.40 3.55
N SER A 93 -7.65 -9.45 4.19
CA SER A 93 -7.41 -8.13 3.62
C SER A 93 -6.05 -7.60 4.04
N LEU A 94 -5.53 -6.66 3.24
CA LEU A 94 -4.36 -5.89 3.64
C LEU A 94 -4.71 -4.99 4.81
N ILE A 95 -3.71 -4.65 5.63
CA ILE A 95 -3.91 -3.74 6.75
C ILE A 95 -3.88 -2.31 6.21
N ALA A 96 -5.02 -1.64 6.27
CA ALA A 96 -5.14 -0.26 5.81
C ALA A 96 -4.48 0.70 6.79
N LEU A 97 -3.81 1.71 6.25
CA LEU A 97 -3.22 2.79 7.03
C LEU A 97 -3.89 4.10 6.61
N ASN A 98 -4.08 5.00 7.57
CA ASN A 98 -4.64 6.30 7.25
C ASN A 98 -3.58 7.18 6.59
N CYS A 99 -3.92 7.74 5.46
CA CYS A 99 -3.07 8.70 4.77
C CYS A 99 -3.89 9.92 4.37
N ARG A 100 -3.20 11.01 4.12
CA ARG A 100 -3.82 12.27 3.72
C ARG A 100 -3.03 12.85 2.56
N GLU A 101 -3.74 13.38 1.59
CA GLU A 101 -3.14 14.14 0.50
C GLU A 101 -3.63 15.58 0.58
N ASP A 102 -2.69 16.53 0.50
CA ASP A 102 -3.00 17.96 0.48
C ASP A 102 -2.15 18.65 -0.59
N SER A 103 -2.14 19.99 -0.59
CA SER A 103 -1.39 20.77 -1.58
C SER A 103 0.12 20.58 -1.51
N GLN A 104 0.63 20.06 -0.39
CA GLN A 104 2.07 19.85 -0.20
C GLN A 104 2.50 18.41 -0.50
N GLY A 105 1.58 17.47 -0.52
CA GLY A 105 1.90 16.09 -0.85
C GLY A 105 1.06 15.08 -0.10
N ILE A 106 1.63 13.88 0.07
CA ILE A 106 0.98 12.74 0.69
C ILE A 106 1.64 12.46 2.03
N TRP A 107 0.82 12.32 3.07
CA TRP A 107 1.25 12.15 4.45
C TRP A 107 0.64 10.88 5.04
N LEU A 108 1.41 10.20 5.84
CA LEU A 108 0.92 9.07 6.63
C LEU A 108 0.52 9.59 8.02
N ASP A 109 -0.69 9.23 8.47
CA ASP A 109 -1.13 9.59 9.81
C ASP A 109 -0.48 8.64 10.81
N GLY A 110 0.51 9.12 11.54
CA GLY A 110 1.28 8.31 12.47
C GLY A 110 0.49 7.77 13.65
N SER A 111 -0.64 8.38 13.98
CA SER A 111 -1.45 7.92 15.10
C SER A 111 -2.14 6.59 14.82
N GLU A 112 -2.25 6.20 13.56
CA GLU A 112 -2.88 4.95 13.14
C GLU A 112 -1.88 3.82 12.94
N ILE A 113 -0.60 4.07 13.15
CA ILE A 113 0.44 3.05 12.99
C ILE A 113 0.57 2.28 14.30
N GLU A 114 0.35 1.00 14.24
CA GLU A 114 0.49 0.10 15.37
C GLU A 114 1.55 -0.97 15.10
#